data_74c48a8a49841b50b741d8cd7cfca069
#
_entry.id   74c48a8a49841b50b741d8cd7cfca069
#
_cell.length_a   1.000
_cell.length_b   1.000
_cell.length_c   1.000
_cell.angle_alpha   90.00
_cell.angle_beta   90.00
_cell.angle_gamma   90.00
#
_symmetry.space_group_name_H-M   'P 1'
#
loop_
_entity.id
_entity.type
_entity.pdbx_description
1 polymer ?
#
loop_
_entity_poly.entity_id
_entity_poly.type
_entity_poly.pdbx_seq_one_letter_code
_entity_poly.pdbx_strand_id
1 'polypeptide(L)'
;VRLDDVFSRHRPTAVIHLAGYIEVGESVNQPERYLHNNAAKSDILIEASLRHGVEALVFSSTCAVYGLPQTDLLAETHRIAPISPYAESKARVERALAAAAARGLRSAALRYFNAAGADAEGAIGEAHHPETHLLPLAADAVLGLGPAITLLGTDYPTPDGSCIRDFVHVSDLADAHLRALDWLQRAPQRGIHQAFNLGSGAGYSVRQAIAETARIAGHAVPHTVGPRRPGDSPKLVGDISKARHELGWTPKRDLAVQIEDTLRWRRKMPR
;
A
#
# COMPACT_ATOMS: atom_id res chain seq x y z
N VAL A 1 -0.73 -20.54 -19.05
CA VAL A 1 0.59 -20.04 -19.47
C VAL A 1 1.53 -20.19 -18.28
N ARG A 2 2.69 -20.85 -18.45
CA ARG A 2 3.69 -21.00 -17.40
C ARG A 2 4.56 -19.74 -17.34
N LEU A 3 5.05 -19.36 -16.17
CA LEU A 3 5.95 -18.19 -16.02
C LEU A 3 7.21 -18.35 -16.86
N ASP A 4 7.77 -19.56 -16.94
CA ASP A 4 8.94 -19.86 -17.75
C ASP A 4 8.70 -19.58 -19.23
N ASP A 5 7.50 -19.85 -19.77
CA ASP A 5 7.17 -19.54 -21.18
C ASP A 5 7.14 -18.03 -21.42
N VAL A 6 6.57 -17.27 -20.46
CA VAL A 6 6.54 -15.79 -20.54
C VAL A 6 7.95 -15.24 -20.47
N PHE A 7 8.77 -15.67 -19.52
CA PHE A 7 10.12 -15.18 -19.34
C PHE A 7 11.04 -15.56 -20.51
N SER A 8 10.93 -16.77 -21.05
CA SER A 8 11.66 -17.20 -22.23
C SER A 8 11.32 -16.36 -23.46
N ARG A 9 10.03 -16.03 -23.64
CA ARG A 9 9.52 -15.24 -24.78
C ARG A 9 9.90 -13.77 -24.69
N HIS A 10 9.69 -13.14 -23.53
CA HIS A 10 9.80 -11.70 -23.36
C HIS A 10 11.13 -11.25 -22.77
N ARG A 11 11.90 -12.15 -22.16
CA ARG A 11 13.22 -11.90 -21.54
C ARG A 11 13.25 -10.62 -20.70
N PRO A 12 12.33 -10.46 -19.71
CA PRO A 12 12.30 -9.25 -18.90
C PRO A 12 13.61 -9.11 -18.11
N THR A 13 14.18 -7.92 -18.11
CA THR A 13 15.34 -7.59 -17.26
C THR A 13 14.94 -7.17 -15.86
N ALA A 14 13.68 -6.76 -15.69
CA ALA A 14 13.13 -6.33 -14.40
C ALA A 14 11.67 -6.77 -14.23
N VAL A 15 11.23 -6.88 -12.98
CA VAL A 15 9.86 -7.21 -12.60
C VAL A 15 9.35 -6.20 -11.58
N ILE A 16 8.14 -5.68 -11.79
CA ILE A 16 7.36 -4.96 -10.77
C ILE A 16 6.23 -5.89 -10.34
N HIS A 17 6.27 -6.36 -9.09
CA HIS A 17 5.32 -7.34 -8.55
C HIS A 17 4.26 -6.66 -7.68
N LEU A 18 3.09 -6.40 -8.25
CA LEU A 18 1.93 -5.76 -7.59
C LEU A 18 0.86 -6.77 -7.19
N ALA A 19 0.84 -7.95 -7.86
CA ALA A 19 -0.23 -8.93 -7.71
C ALA A 19 -0.31 -9.52 -6.29
N GLY A 20 -1.52 -9.55 -5.73
CA GLY A 20 -1.76 -10.14 -4.42
C GLY A 20 -3.15 -9.81 -3.89
N TYR A 21 -3.65 -10.63 -2.97
CA TYR A 21 -4.84 -10.29 -2.17
C TYR A 21 -4.46 -9.24 -1.12
N ILE A 22 -5.38 -8.31 -0.83
CA ILE A 22 -5.08 -7.13 0.01
C ILE A 22 -5.95 -7.02 1.26
N GLU A 23 -7.07 -7.74 1.34
CA GLU A 23 -8.07 -7.60 2.39
C GLU A 23 -7.60 -8.21 3.72
N VAL A 24 -7.22 -7.35 4.67
CA VAL A 24 -6.72 -7.78 6.00
C VAL A 24 -7.78 -8.61 6.74
N GLY A 25 -9.05 -8.16 6.73
CA GLY A 25 -10.15 -8.87 7.40
C GLY A 25 -10.41 -10.25 6.79
N GLU A 26 -10.43 -10.37 5.46
CA GLU A 26 -10.58 -11.66 4.79
C GLU A 26 -9.40 -12.60 5.11
N SER A 27 -8.19 -12.07 5.22
CA SER A 27 -7.00 -12.87 5.51
C SER A 27 -7.09 -13.60 6.85
N VAL A 28 -7.76 -13.01 7.86
CA VAL A 28 -7.97 -13.64 9.16
C VAL A 28 -8.86 -14.88 9.03
N ASN A 29 -9.89 -14.80 8.18
CA ASN A 29 -10.82 -15.89 7.95
C ASN A 29 -10.31 -16.93 6.96
N GLN A 30 -9.38 -16.55 6.06
CA GLN A 30 -8.84 -17.41 4.99
C GLN A 30 -7.30 -17.35 4.95
N PRO A 31 -6.57 -17.67 6.04
CA PRO A 31 -5.13 -17.47 6.13
C PRO A 31 -4.35 -18.23 5.06
N GLU A 32 -4.72 -19.49 4.81
CA GLU A 32 -4.04 -20.34 3.83
C GLU A 32 -4.16 -19.80 2.39
N ARG A 33 -5.32 -19.21 2.04
CA ARG A 33 -5.52 -18.56 0.75
C ARG A 33 -4.53 -17.42 0.53
N TYR A 34 -4.31 -16.59 1.55
CA TYR A 34 -3.37 -15.47 1.49
C TYR A 34 -1.92 -15.95 1.45
N LEU A 35 -1.55 -16.88 2.30
CA LEU A 35 -0.19 -17.46 2.31
C LEU A 35 0.13 -18.16 0.99
N HIS A 36 -0.81 -18.92 0.43
CA HIS A 36 -0.63 -19.57 -0.86
C HIS A 36 -0.52 -18.55 -2.00
N ASN A 37 -1.49 -17.63 -2.12
CA ASN A 37 -1.52 -16.69 -3.25
C ASN A 37 -0.41 -15.64 -3.16
N ASN A 38 -0.23 -14.99 -2.00
CA ASN A 38 0.69 -13.88 -1.87
C ASN A 38 2.13 -14.31 -1.62
N ALA A 39 2.36 -15.39 -0.85
CA ALA A 39 3.71 -15.83 -0.53
C ALA A 39 4.18 -16.97 -1.45
N ALA A 40 3.51 -18.13 -1.47
CA ALA A 40 4.01 -19.28 -2.22
C ALA A 40 4.11 -19.00 -3.74
N LYS A 41 3.13 -18.28 -4.33
CA LYS A 41 3.23 -17.90 -5.75
C LYS A 41 4.30 -16.83 -6.01
N SER A 42 4.57 -15.94 -5.05
CA SER A 42 5.70 -15.01 -5.15
C SER A 42 7.04 -15.73 -5.06
N ASP A 43 7.16 -16.77 -4.24
CA ASP A 43 8.36 -17.64 -4.23
C ASP A 43 8.62 -18.24 -5.62
N ILE A 44 7.55 -18.71 -6.32
CA ILE A 44 7.66 -19.22 -7.70
C ILE A 44 8.11 -18.12 -8.67
N LEU A 45 7.60 -16.89 -8.53
CA LEU A 45 8.00 -15.75 -9.35
C LEU A 45 9.46 -15.38 -9.12
N ILE A 46 9.93 -15.34 -7.87
CA ILE A 46 11.31 -15.06 -7.50
C ILE A 46 12.25 -16.10 -8.10
N GLU A 47 11.90 -17.39 -7.97
CA GLU A 47 12.70 -18.49 -8.55
C GLU A 47 12.73 -18.44 -10.08
N ALA A 48 11.61 -18.15 -10.74
CA ALA A 48 11.58 -17.96 -12.18
C ALA A 48 12.45 -16.76 -12.61
N SER A 49 12.36 -15.64 -11.87
CA SER A 49 13.19 -14.45 -12.11
C SER A 49 14.68 -14.78 -12.06
N LEU A 50 15.11 -15.51 -11.05
CA LEU A 50 16.51 -15.95 -10.91
C LEU A 50 16.95 -16.87 -12.05
N ARG A 51 16.13 -17.85 -12.44
CA ARG A 51 16.44 -18.79 -13.53
C ARG A 51 16.58 -18.10 -14.90
N HIS A 52 15.78 -17.06 -15.12
CA HIS A 52 15.75 -16.32 -16.40
C HIS A 52 16.60 -15.06 -16.41
N GLY A 53 17.44 -14.84 -15.39
CA GLY A 53 18.40 -13.74 -15.37
C GLY A 53 17.76 -12.36 -15.16
N VAL A 54 16.59 -12.28 -14.53
CA VAL A 54 16.02 -10.99 -14.10
C VAL A 54 16.98 -10.32 -13.12
N GLU A 55 17.33 -9.08 -13.39
CA GLU A 55 18.34 -8.34 -12.61
C GLU A 55 17.75 -7.58 -11.44
N ALA A 56 16.51 -7.09 -11.57
CA ALA A 56 15.85 -6.23 -10.58
C ALA A 56 14.39 -6.64 -10.33
N LEU A 57 13.96 -6.61 -9.07
CA LEU A 57 12.57 -6.86 -8.68
C LEU A 57 12.09 -5.81 -7.67
N VAL A 58 11.04 -5.07 -8.02
CA VAL A 58 10.35 -4.16 -7.12
C VAL A 58 9.07 -4.83 -6.63
N PHE A 59 8.89 -4.91 -5.31
CA PHE A 59 7.78 -5.60 -4.67
C PHE A 59 6.85 -4.64 -3.94
N SER A 60 5.56 -4.75 -4.22
CA SER A 60 4.47 -4.10 -3.49
C SER A 60 4.31 -4.75 -2.11
N SER A 61 4.98 -4.18 -1.10
CA SER A 61 4.85 -4.55 0.30
C SER A 61 3.85 -3.64 1.03
N THR A 62 3.86 -3.62 2.35
CA THR A 62 2.88 -2.92 3.17
C THR A 62 3.47 -2.50 4.52
N CYS A 63 3.01 -1.39 5.09
CA CYS A 63 3.31 -1.01 6.47
C CYS A 63 2.74 -2.01 7.50
N ALA A 64 1.77 -2.83 7.14
CA ALA A 64 1.19 -3.85 8.03
C ALA A 64 2.23 -4.88 8.51
N VAL A 65 3.38 -5.02 7.84
CA VAL A 65 4.47 -5.91 8.28
C VAL A 65 5.05 -5.50 9.64
N TYR A 66 4.92 -4.24 10.03
CA TYR A 66 5.38 -3.75 11.33
C TYR A 66 4.51 -4.20 12.50
N GLY A 67 3.24 -4.54 12.26
CA GLY A 67 2.28 -4.85 13.30
C GLY A 67 1.86 -3.63 14.10
N LEU A 68 1.86 -3.74 15.44
CA LEU A 68 1.50 -2.61 16.31
C LEU A 68 2.69 -1.63 16.44
N PRO A 69 2.49 -0.34 16.10
CA PRO A 69 3.51 0.68 16.23
C PRO A 69 4.01 0.83 17.67
N GLN A 70 5.32 0.97 17.85
CA GLN A 70 5.97 1.27 19.12
C GLN A 70 6.49 2.70 19.18
N THR A 71 6.44 3.42 18.07
CA THR A 71 6.90 4.80 17.90
C THR A 71 5.87 5.59 17.10
N ASP A 72 5.91 6.91 17.20
CA ASP A 72 5.02 7.83 16.49
C ASP A 72 5.21 7.81 14.98
N LEU A 73 6.44 7.59 14.51
CA LEU A 73 6.79 7.42 13.11
C LEU A 73 7.48 6.06 12.92
N LEU A 74 7.05 5.31 11.94
CA LEU A 74 7.59 3.98 11.60
C LEU A 74 8.71 4.12 10.59
N ALA A 75 9.96 3.94 11.01
CA ALA A 75 11.11 3.83 10.12
C ALA A 75 11.28 2.38 9.64
N GLU A 76 12.06 2.15 8.57
CA GLU A 76 12.32 0.81 8.03
C GLU A 76 13.08 -0.10 9.00
N THR A 77 13.75 0.47 9.97
CA THR A 77 14.44 -0.23 11.08
C THR A 77 13.49 -0.74 12.15
N HIS A 78 12.22 -0.32 12.13
CA HIS A 78 11.21 -0.82 13.07
C HIS A 78 11.07 -2.35 12.93
N ARG A 79 10.82 -3.01 14.06
CA ARG A 79 10.68 -4.48 14.09
C ARG A 79 9.56 -4.94 13.17
N ILE A 80 9.84 -5.98 12.38
CA ILE A 80 8.82 -6.70 11.61
C ILE A 80 8.12 -7.68 12.54
N ALA A 81 6.83 -7.43 12.80
CA ALA A 81 6.00 -8.21 13.73
C ALA A 81 4.54 -8.29 13.22
N PRO A 82 4.29 -8.91 12.06
CA PRO A 82 2.99 -8.97 11.44
C PRO A 82 1.94 -9.62 12.35
N ILE A 83 0.74 -9.02 12.42
CA ILE A 83 -0.35 -9.50 13.27
C ILE A 83 -1.55 -10.05 12.47
N SER A 84 -1.43 -10.11 11.15
CA SER A 84 -2.44 -10.70 10.26
C SER A 84 -1.80 -11.62 9.23
N PRO A 85 -2.53 -12.61 8.70
CA PRO A 85 -2.02 -13.49 7.64
C PRO A 85 -1.66 -12.72 6.36
N TYR A 86 -2.36 -11.63 6.02
CA TYR A 86 -1.96 -10.72 4.95
C TYR A 86 -0.58 -10.14 5.20
N ALA A 87 -0.35 -9.53 6.37
CA ALA A 87 0.92 -8.92 6.72
C ALA A 87 2.06 -9.96 6.78
N GLU A 88 1.79 -11.16 7.33
CA GLU A 88 2.75 -12.27 7.34
C GLU A 88 3.09 -12.73 5.92
N SER A 89 2.10 -12.81 5.02
CA SER A 89 2.35 -13.17 3.62
C SER A 89 3.31 -12.19 2.93
N LYS A 90 3.15 -10.89 3.17
CA LYS A 90 4.03 -9.84 2.63
C LYS A 90 5.43 -9.89 3.26
N ALA A 91 5.52 -10.04 4.59
CA ALA A 91 6.80 -10.18 5.29
C ALA A 91 7.58 -11.43 4.84
N ARG A 92 6.88 -12.53 4.53
CA ARG A 92 7.50 -13.74 3.97
C ARG A 92 8.14 -13.47 2.60
N VAL A 93 7.47 -12.74 1.72
CA VAL A 93 8.05 -12.36 0.42
C VAL A 93 9.27 -11.46 0.59
N GLU A 94 9.25 -10.49 1.51
CA GLU A 94 10.44 -9.68 1.81
C GLU A 94 11.63 -10.55 2.27
N ARG A 95 11.39 -11.53 3.15
CA ARG A 95 12.43 -12.49 3.56
C ARG A 95 12.98 -13.32 2.40
N ALA A 96 12.09 -13.78 1.50
CA ALA A 96 12.50 -14.52 0.31
C ALA A 96 13.35 -13.66 -0.66
N LEU A 97 12.98 -12.40 -0.86
CA LEU A 97 13.74 -11.43 -1.65
C LEU A 97 15.12 -11.14 -1.03
N ALA A 98 15.17 -10.98 0.30
CA ALA A 98 16.44 -10.81 1.01
C ALA A 98 17.36 -12.05 0.85
N ALA A 99 16.81 -13.26 0.90
CA ALA A 99 17.56 -14.48 0.65
C ALA A 99 18.02 -14.58 -0.82
N ALA A 100 17.19 -14.15 -1.79
CA ALA A 100 17.53 -14.14 -3.21
C ALA A 100 18.67 -13.16 -3.55
N ALA A 101 18.94 -12.17 -2.70
CA ALA A 101 20.09 -11.28 -2.85
C ALA A 101 21.42 -12.05 -2.85
N ALA A 102 21.56 -13.09 -2.04
CA ALA A 102 22.77 -13.95 -2.05
C ALA A 102 22.98 -14.67 -3.39
N ARG A 103 21.96 -14.74 -4.23
CA ARG A 103 21.99 -15.35 -5.58
C ARG A 103 22.07 -14.29 -6.69
N GLY A 104 22.30 -13.02 -6.32
CA GLY A 104 22.57 -11.91 -7.25
C GLY A 104 21.34 -11.09 -7.64
N LEU A 105 20.11 -11.39 -7.14
CA LEU A 105 18.94 -10.59 -7.41
C LEU A 105 19.01 -9.26 -6.64
N ARG A 106 18.76 -8.14 -7.33
CA ARG A 106 18.57 -6.82 -6.71
C ARG A 106 17.07 -6.62 -6.47
N SER A 107 16.66 -6.23 -5.26
CA SER A 107 15.24 -6.05 -4.98
C SER A 107 14.94 -4.92 -4.02
N ALA A 108 13.79 -4.30 -4.20
CA ALA A 108 13.24 -3.28 -3.33
C ALA A 108 11.81 -3.66 -2.89
N ALA A 109 11.55 -3.65 -1.59
CA ALA A 109 10.22 -3.79 -1.02
C ALA A 109 9.66 -2.40 -0.70
N LEU A 110 8.58 -2.01 -1.33
CA LEU A 110 7.93 -0.73 -1.11
C LEU A 110 6.79 -0.91 -0.11
N ARG A 111 6.97 -0.45 1.13
CA ARG A 111 6.01 -0.58 2.23
C ARG A 111 5.05 0.60 2.21
N TYR A 112 3.93 0.45 1.49
CA TYR A 112 2.91 1.49 1.45
C TYR A 112 2.16 1.60 2.76
N PHE A 113 1.72 2.82 3.06
CA PHE A 113 0.73 3.06 4.09
C PHE A 113 -0.66 2.96 3.44
N ASN A 114 -1.44 4.01 3.38
CA ASN A 114 -2.77 3.93 2.76
C ASN A 114 -2.72 4.50 1.34
N ALA A 115 -2.68 3.63 0.34
CA ALA A 115 -2.81 4.06 -1.06
C ALA A 115 -4.17 4.72 -1.27
N ALA A 116 -4.19 5.86 -1.97
CA ALA A 116 -5.38 6.68 -2.14
C ALA A 116 -5.33 7.47 -3.46
N GLY A 117 -6.46 8.08 -3.82
CA GLY A 117 -6.56 8.82 -5.07
C GLY A 117 -6.86 7.93 -6.26
N ALA A 118 -6.79 8.52 -7.43
CA ALA A 118 -6.99 7.88 -8.71
C ALA A 118 -6.17 8.60 -9.79
N ASP A 119 -6.24 8.16 -11.03
CA ASP A 119 -5.72 8.90 -12.15
C ASP A 119 -6.35 10.30 -12.22
N ALA A 120 -5.54 11.33 -12.45
CA ALA A 120 -5.98 12.73 -12.47
C ALA A 120 -7.04 13.02 -13.54
N GLU A 121 -7.03 12.28 -14.67
CA GLU A 121 -8.05 12.38 -15.72
C GLU A 121 -9.28 11.52 -15.41
N GLY A 122 -9.24 10.70 -14.35
CA GLY A 122 -10.29 9.78 -13.95
C GLY A 122 -10.50 8.66 -14.98
N ALA A 123 -9.44 8.19 -15.61
CA ALA A 123 -9.47 7.06 -16.53
C ALA A 123 -9.28 5.72 -15.81
N ILE A 124 -8.54 5.73 -14.69
CA ILE A 124 -8.23 4.54 -13.89
C ILE A 124 -8.35 4.90 -12.41
N GLY A 125 -8.83 3.97 -11.62
CA GLY A 125 -8.93 4.13 -10.17
C GLY A 125 -9.31 2.84 -9.48
N GLU A 126 -9.45 2.89 -8.18
CA GLU A 126 -9.79 1.76 -7.34
C GLU A 126 -11.22 1.25 -7.61
N ALA A 127 -11.35 -0.07 -7.81
CA ALA A 127 -12.59 -0.73 -8.16
C ALA A 127 -12.75 -2.08 -7.42
N HIS A 128 -12.63 -2.06 -6.11
CA HIS A 128 -12.82 -3.24 -5.27
C HIS A 128 -14.29 -3.61 -5.13
N HIS A 129 -14.55 -4.89 -4.98
CA HIS A 129 -15.88 -5.39 -4.64
C HIS A 129 -15.78 -6.56 -3.64
N PRO A 130 -16.21 -6.39 -2.38
CA PRO A 130 -16.70 -5.14 -1.78
C PRO A 130 -15.57 -4.10 -1.60
N GLU A 131 -15.94 -2.80 -1.59
CA GLU A 131 -15.03 -1.72 -1.23
C GLU A 131 -14.84 -1.64 0.28
N THR A 132 -13.61 -1.43 0.74
CA THR A 132 -13.27 -1.42 2.18
C THR A 132 -12.40 -0.22 2.58
N HIS A 133 -11.88 0.53 1.63
CA HIS A 133 -11.00 1.66 1.91
C HIS A 133 -11.76 2.96 2.20
N LEU A 134 -11.25 3.75 3.14
CA LEU A 134 -11.93 4.92 3.69
C LEU A 134 -12.30 5.96 2.63
N LEU A 135 -11.35 6.38 1.78
CA LEU A 135 -11.60 7.48 0.83
C LEU A 135 -12.59 7.09 -0.27
N PRO A 136 -12.53 5.91 -0.90
CA PRO A 136 -13.58 5.45 -1.81
C PRO A 136 -14.94 5.30 -1.13
N LEU A 137 -15.01 4.77 0.09
CA LEU A 137 -16.27 4.66 0.84
C LEU A 137 -16.87 6.04 1.16
N ALA A 138 -16.03 7.01 1.58
CA ALA A 138 -16.46 8.37 1.85
C ALA A 138 -16.94 9.06 0.56
N ALA A 139 -16.25 8.83 -0.57
CA ALA A 139 -16.66 9.31 -1.87
C ALA A 139 -18.00 8.73 -2.31
N ASP A 140 -18.21 7.42 -2.16
CA ASP A 140 -19.48 6.79 -2.48
C ASP A 140 -20.63 7.31 -1.61
N ALA A 141 -20.39 7.45 -0.31
CA ALA A 141 -21.40 7.96 0.62
C ALA A 141 -21.82 9.39 0.27
N VAL A 142 -20.84 10.27 -0.01
CA VAL A 142 -21.12 11.68 -0.34
C VAL A 142 -21.75 11.84 -1.73
N LEU A 143 -21.47 10.94 -2.66
CA LEU A 143 -22.08 10.92 -3.99
C LEU A 143 -23.44 10.19 -4.05
N GLY A 144 -23.90 9.61 -2.94
CA GLY A 144 -25.13 8.81 -2.91
C GLY A 144 -25.02 7.47 -3.67
N LEU A 145 -23.80 6.98 -3.86
CA LEU A 145 -23.50 5.72 -4.57
C LEU A 145 -23.40 4.53 -3.62
N GLY A 146 -23.25 4.79 -2.32
CA GLY A 146 -23.10 3.79 -1.27
C GLY A 146 -23.75 4.22 0.03
N PRO A 147 -23.75 3.34 1.05
CA PRO A 147 -24.31 3.63 2.36
C PRO A 147 -23.48 4.68 3.11
N ALA A 148 -24.03 5.20 4.21
CA ALA A 148 -23.29 6.00 5.18
C ALA A 148 -22.09 5.19 5.70
N ILE A 149 -20.93 5.83 5.83
CA ILE A 149 -19.74 5.19 6.38
C ILE A 149 -19.82 5.09 7.90
N THR A 150 -19.06 4.17 8.49
CA THR A 150 -18.94 4.05 9.94
C THR A 150 -17.57 4.55 10.41
N LEU A 151 -17.56 5.62 11.23
CA LEU A 151 -16.38 6.07 11.95
C LEU A 151 -16.13 5.09 13.12
N LEU A 152 -15.11 4.27 13.01
CA LEU A 152 -14.80 3.20 13.95
C LEU A 152 -13.92 3.69 15.10
N GLY A 153 -14.55 3.93 16.26
CA GLY A 153 -13.91 4.47 17.46
C GLY A 153 -13.75 5.99 17.43
N THR A 154 -14.07 6.61 18.58
CA THR A 154 -13.97 8.06 18.80
C THR A 154 -13.25 8.40 20.09
N ASP A 155 -12.60 7.43 20.69
CA ASP A 155 -11.98 7.46 22.00
C ASP A 155 -10.49 7.02 21.97
N TYR A 156 -9.86 7.01 20.78
CA TYR A 156 -8.43 6.78 20.66
C TYR A 156 -7.63 7.93 21.28
N PRO A 157 -6.40 7.67 21.81
CA PRO A 157 -5.51 8.70 22.34
C PRO A 157 -4.88 9.53 21.18
N THR A 158 -5.72 10.23 20.45
CA THR A 158 -5.40 11.12 19.34
C THR A 158 -6.11 12.45 19.53
N PRO A 159 -5.72 13.53 18.84
CA PRO A 159 -6.30 14.88 19.09
C PRO A 159 -7.82 14.97 18.94
N ASP A 160 -8.43 14.18 18.06
CA ASP A 160 -9.89 14.19 17.82
C ASP A 160 -10.58 12.86 18.16
N GLY A 161 -9.85 11.94 18.78
CA GLY A 161 -10.34 10.65 19.21
C GLY A 161 -10.46 9.60 18.11
N SER A 162 -10.22 9.93 16.84
CA SER A 162 -10.23 8.98 15.72
C SER A 162 -8.82 8.53 15.33
N CYS A 163 -8.71 7.37 14.65
CA CYS A 163 -7.41 6.87 14.19
C CYS A 163 -6.73 7.84 13.23
N ILE A 164 -5.38 7.92 13.30
CA ILE A 164 -4.55 8.65 12.35
C ILE A 164 -3.95 7.66 11.35
N ARG A 165 -4.09 7.98 10.06
CA ARG A 165 -3.59 7.18 8.94
C ARG A 165 -2.76 8.06 8.00
N ASP A 166 -1.77 7.45 7.39
CA ASP A 166 -0.92 8.08 6.39
C ASP A 166 -1.42 7.71 5.00
N PHE A 167 -1.92 8.69 4.26
CA PHE A 167 -2.44 8.50 2.91
C PHE A 167 -1.40 8.94 1.88
N VAL A 168 -1.22 8.14 0.84
CA VAL A 168 -0.28 8.39 -0.25
C VAL A 168 -0.96 8.19 -1.58
N HIS A 169 -0.79 9.15 -2.49
CA HIS A 169 -1.45 9.10 -3.79
C HIS A 169 -0.89 7.98 -4.69
N VAL A 170 -1.77 7.26 -5.40
CA VAL A 170 -1.37 6.15 -6.29
C VAL A 170 -0.40 6.57 -7.39
N SER A 171 -0.51 7.81 -7.92
CA SER A 171 0.46 8.32 -8.90
C SER A 171 1.83 8.61 -8.27
N ASP A 172 1.89 9.00 -6.99
CA ASP A 172 3.16 9.17 -6.27
C ASP A 172 3.77 7.79 -5.97
N LEU A 173 2.95 6.78 -5.69
CA LEU A 173 3.41 5.39 -5.59
C LEU A 173 3.97 4.88 -6.92
N ALA A 174 3.32 5.18 -8.06
CA ALA A 174 3.83 4.80 -9.38
C ALA A 174 5.21 5.42 -9.66
N ASP A 175 5.41 6.72 -9.34
CA ASP A 175 6.73 7.38 -9.42
C ASP A 175 7.76 6.69 -8.52
N ALA A 176 7.37 6.29 -7.30
CA ALA A 176 8.24 5.57 -6.39
C ALA A 176 8.71 4.20 -6.94
N HIS A 177 7.84 3.46 -7.65
CA HIS A 177 8.22 2.20 -8.29
C HIS A 177 9.28 2.40 -9.37
N LEU A 178 9.12 3.43 -10.21
CA LEU A 178 10.10 3.74 -11.25
C LEU A 178 11.43 4.17 -10.64
N ARG A 179 11.40 5.01 -9.61
CA ARG A 179 12.62 5.43 -8.90
C ARG A 179 13.32 4.27 -8.18
N ALA A 180 12.56 3.37 -7.59
CA ALA A 180 13.13 2.17 -6.96
C ALA A 180 13.77 1.25 -8.02
N LEU A 181 13.16 1.11 -9.19
CA LEU A 181 13.75 0.36 -10.31
C LEU A 181 15.06 1.01 -10.79
N ASP A 182 15.06 2.32 -11.01
CA ASP A 182 16.26 3.09 -11.39
C ASP A 182 17.36 2.96 -10.32
N TRP A 183 17.00 3.02 -9.05
CA TRP A 183 17.93 2.85 -7.93
C TRP A 183 18.58 1.46 -7.95
N LEU A 184 17.77 0.40 -8.15
CA LEU A 184 18.29 -0.97 -8.28
C LEU A 184 19.21 -1.15 -9.48
N GLN A 185 18.91 -0.52 -10.61
CA GLN A 185 19.75 -0.60 -11.82
C GLN A 185 21.11 0.09 -11.64
N ARG A 186 21.14 1.19 -10.88
CA ARG A 186 22.38 1.94 -10.59
C ARG A 186 23.20 1.33 -9.46
N ALA A 187 22.62 0.42 -8.66
CA ALA A 187 23.33 -0.19 -7.55
C ALA A 187 24.57 -0.94 -8.05
N PRO A 188 25.78 -0.61 -7.54
CA PRO A 188 27.03 -1.22 -8.02
C PRO A 188 27.15 -2.69 -7.61
N GLN A 189 26.40 -3.10 -6.60
CA GLN A 189 26.46 -4.45 -6.05
C GLN A 189 25.40 -5.34 -6.73
N ARG A 190 25.82 -6.55 -7.13
CA ARG A 190 24.87 -7.62 -7.38
C ARG A 190 24.37 -8.17 -6.04
N GLY A 191 23.07 -8.44 -5.96
CA GLY A 191 22.50 -9.03 -4.75
C GLY A 191 22.33 -8.03 -3.60
N ILE A 192 21.36 -7.14 -3.74
CA ILE A 192 20.91 -6.23 -2.69
C ILE A 192 19.41 -6.37 -2.46
N HIS A 193 18.99 -6.28 -1.21
CA HIS A 193 17.58 -6.11 -0.83
C HIS A 193 17.42 -4.94 0.10
N GLN A 194 16.49 -4.02 -0.23
CA GLN A 194 16.17 -2.86 0.62
C GLN A 194 14.65 -2.68 0.72
N ALA A 195 14.20 -2.22 1.89
CA ALA A 195 12.83 -1.78 2.08
C ALA A 195 12.77 -0.24 2.11
N PHE A 196 11.64 0.32 1.63
CA PHE A 196 11.38 1.76 1.65
C PHE A 196 9.92 2.00 2.07
N ASN A 197 9.73 2.87 3.05
CA ASN A 197 8.41 3.35 3.44
C ASN A 197 7.90 4.39 2.44
N LEU A 198 6.65 4.23 2.03
CA LEU A 198 5.97 5.17 1.13
C LEU A 198 4.66 5.64 1.75
N GLY A 199 4.67 6.85 2.28
CA GLY A 199 3.56 7.55 2.87
C GLY A 199 3.66 9.05 2.59
N SER A 200 2.80 9.85 3.19
CA SER A 200 2.93 11.31 3.20
C SER A 200 3.94 11.78 4.26
N GLY A 201 4.13 10.97 5.30
CA GLY A 201 4.91 11.33 6.49
C GLY A 201 4.19 12.30 7.43
N ALA A 202 2.97 12.71 7.12
CA ALA A 202 2.20 13.66 7.91
C ALA A 202 1.12 13.00 8.76
N GLY A 203 0.34 12.09 8.18
CA GLY A 203 -0.81 11.46 8.83
C GLY A 203 -2.03 12.38 8.94
N TYR A 204 -3.20 11.80 8.71
CA TYR A 204 -4.49 12.47 8.86
C TYR A 204 -5.43 11.60 9.67
N SER A 205 -6.21 12.22 10.55
CA SER A 205 -7.25 11.48 11.28
C SER A 205 -8.40 11.10 10.35
N VAL A 206 -9.15 10.06 10.73
CA VAL A 206 -10.35 9.67 9.97
C VAL A 206 -11.36 10.81 9.93
N ARG A 207 -11.52 11.58 11.02
CA ARG A 207 -12.38 12.76 11.04
C ARG A 207 -11.91 13.86 10.09
N GLN A 208 -10.61 14.10 10.01
CA GLN A 208 -10.04 15.05 9.04
C GLN A 208 -10.31 14.62 7.59
N ALA A 209 -10.15 13.33 7.29
CA ALA A 209 -10.44 12.80 5.95
C ALA A 209 -11.93 12.95 5.58
N ILE A 210 -12.85 12.68 6.52
CA ILE A 210 -14.29 12.88 6.34
C ILE A 210 -14.61 14.36 6.12
N ALA A 211 -14.07 15.24 6.96
CA ALA A 211 -14.29 16.67 6.86
C ALA A 211 -13.77 17.26 5.55
N GLU A 212 -12.58 16.83 5.12
CA GLU A 212 -12.00 17.28 3.86
C GLU A 212 -12.80 16.78 2.64
N THR A 213 -13.30 15.53 2.70
CA THR A 213 -14.19 15.00 1.67
C THR A 213 -15.48 15.82 1.59
N ALA A 214 -16.08 16.19 2.74
CA ALA A 214 -17.26 17.04 2.78
C ALA A 214 -17.00 18.44 2.20
N ARG A 215 -15.85 19.04 2.53
CA ARG A 215 -15.44 20.34 2.02
C ARG A 215 -15.32 20.34 0.49
N ILE A 216 -14.66 19.33 -0.07
CA ILE A 216 -14.43 19.21 -1.51
C ILE A 216 -15.72 18.87 -2.26
N ALA A 217 -16.56 18.01 -1.69
CA ALA A 217 -17.85 17.64 -2.29
C ALA A 217 -18.91 18.75 -2.20
N GLY A 218 -18.75 19.73 -1.31
CA GLY A 218 -19.69 20.82 -1.06
C GLY A 218 -20.87 20.45 -0.14
N HIS A 219 -20.89 19.25 0.43
CA HIS A 219 -21.93 18.80 1.38
C HIS A 219 -21.40 17.68 2.30
N ALA A 220 -22.11 17.45 3.42
CA ALA A 220 -21.67 16.52 4.45
C ALA A 220 -21.57 15.08 3.93
N VAL A 221 -20.51 14.36 4.37
CA VAL A 221 -20.39 12.91 4.15
C VAL A 221 -21.30 12.19 5.15
N PRO A 222 -22.30 11.43 4.69
CA PRO A 222 -23.14 10.62 5.59
C PRO A 222 -22.29 9.62 6.37
N HIS A 223 -22.32 9.70 7.70
CA HIS A 223 -21.58 8.76 8.55
C HIS A 223 -22.26 8.51 9.89
N THR A 224 -21.98 7.34 10.46
CA THR A 224 -22.35 6.94 11.82
C THR A 224 -21.11 6.69 12.66
N VAL A 225 -21.26 6.60 13.97
CA VAL A 225 -20.18 6.24 14.89
C VAL A 225 -20.38 4.80 15.33
N GLY A 226 -19.31 4.00 15.25
CA GLY A 226 -19.27 2.62 15.70
C GLY A 226 -18.15 2.37 16.74
N PRO A 227 -18.11 1.18 17.34
CA PRO A 227 -17.04 0.79 18.25
C PRO A 227 -15.69 0.74 17.53
N ARG A 228 -14.60 0.71 18.30
CA ARG A 228 -13.26 0.46 17.75
C ARG A 228 -13.22 -0.87 17.03
N ARG A 229 -12.53 -0.91 15.89
CA ARG A 229 -12.21 -2.18 15.22
C ARG A 229 -11.08 -2.87 15.98
N PRO A 230 -11.23 -4.17 16.36
CA PRO A 230 -10.14 -4.90 17.01
C PRO A 230 -8.86 -4.88 16.18
N GLY A 231 -7.73 -4.60 16.82
CA GLY A 231 -6.42 -4.54 16.17
C GLY A 231 -6.08 -3.20 15.50
N ASP A 232 -6.99 -2.21 15.49
CA ASP A 232 -6.66 -0.89 14.96
C ASP A 232 -5.69 -0.14 15.89
N SER A 233 -4.60 0.33 15.32
CA SER A 233 -3.66 1.23 15.99
C SER A 233 -4.20 2.66 16.00
N PRO A 234 -4.01 3.43 17.10
CA PRO A 234 -4.36 4.84 17.15
C PRO A 234 -3.69 5.68 16.05
N LYS A 235 -2.42 5.37 15.75
CA LYS A 235 -1.63 6.12 14.77
C LYS A 235 -0.77 5.17 13.94
N LEU A 236 -0.77 5.35 12.62
CA LEU A 236 0.03 4.58 11.69
C LEU A 236 0.56 5.54 10.61
N VAL A 237 1.79 6.05 10.82
CA VAL A 237 2.44 7.05 9.96
C VAL A 237 3.88 6.64 9.70
N GLY A 238 4.33 6.79 8.44
CA GLY A 238 5.65 6.39 7.98
C GLY A 238 6.69 7.48 8.13
N ASP A 239 7.91 7.11 8.54
CA ASP A 239 9.09 7.89 8.26
C ASP A 239 9.54 7.59 6.82
N ILE A 240 9.47 8.59 5.96
CA ILE A 240 9.83 8.49 4.53
C ILE A 240 11.22 9.05 4.23
N SER A 241 12.02 9.33 5.25
CA SER A 241 13.34 9.97 5.11
C SER A 241 14.27 9.14 4.22
N LYS A 242 14.23 7.80 4.34
CA LYS A 242 15.02 6.90 3.52
C LYS A 242 14.64 6.97 2.04
N ALA A 243 13.34 6.90 1.72
CA ALA A 243 12.86 7.03 0.35
C ALA A 243 13.22 8.40 -0.26
N ARG A 244 13.12 9.46 0.53
CA ARG A 244 13.55 10.80 0.12
C ARG A 244 15.03 10.87 -0.19
N HIS A 245 15.87 10.31 0.66
CA HIS A 245 17.33 10.40 0.52
C HIS A 245 17.86 9.48 -0.58
N GLU A 246 17.45 8.22 -0.59
CA GLU A 246 18.03 7.20 -1.49
C GLU A 246 17.34 7.13 -2.85
N LEU A 247 16.02 7.28 -2.91
CA LEU A 247 15.26 7.27 -4.17
C LEU A 247 15.04 8.67 -4.76
N GLY A 248 15.35 9.74 -3.99
CA GLY A 248 14.98 11.11 -4.38
C GLY A 248 13.46 11.29 -4.48
N TRP A 249 12.67 10.46 -3.77
CA TRP A 249 11.23 10.44 -3.84
C TRP A 249 10.58 11.24 -2.71
N THR A 250 9.58 12.04 -3.07
CA THR A 250 8.68 12.71 -2.10
C THR A 250 7.27 12.68 -2.65
N PRO A 251 6.24 12.50 -1.79
CA PRO A 251 4.85 12.64 -2.21
C PRO A 251 4.59 14.09 -2.66
N LYS A 252 3.84 14.25 -3.75
CA LYS A 252 3.53 15.56 -4.35
C LYS A 252 2.06 15.93 -4.20
N ARG A 253 1.20 14.96 -3.90
CA ARG A 253 -0.25 15.11 -3.86
C ARG A 253 -0.72 14.95 -2.41
N ASP A 254 -1.29 16.03 -1.87
CA ASP A 254 -1.84 16.06 -0.52
C ASP A 254 -3.19 15.34 -0.44
N LEU A 255 -3.80 15.32 0.75
CA LEU A 255 -5.08 14.67 0.98
C LEU A 255 -6.20 15.28 0.12
N ALA A 256 -6.17 16.59 -0.15
CA ALA A 256 -7.19 17.25 -0.96
C ALA A 256 -7.18 16.71 -2.39
N VAL A 257 -6.00 16.66 -3.03
CA VAL A 257 -5.83 16.09 -4.38
C VAL A 257 -6.23 14.62 -4.42
N GLN A 258 -5.86 13.83 -3.41
CA GLN A 258 -6.24 12.42 -3.32
C GLN A 258 -7.77 12.24 -3.30
N ILE A 259 -8.48 13.08 -2.54
CA ILE A 259 -9.94 13.05 -2.46
C ILE A 259 -10.58 13.54 -3.77
N GLU A 260 -10.09 14.62 -4.36
CA GLU A 260 -10.59 15.17 -5.63
C GLU A 260 -10.52 14.10 -6.74
N ASP A 261 -9.37 13.43 -6.87
CA ASP A 261 -9.16 12.41 -7.89
C ASP A 261 -10.03 11.17 -7.60
N THR A 262 -10.18 10.76 -6.33
CA THR A 262 -11.09 9.68 -5.93
C THR A 262 -12.54 10.03 -6.32
N LEU A 263 -13.03 11.22 -5.99
CA LEU A 263 -14.38 11.66 -6.32
C LEU A 263 -14.59 11.71 -7.85
N ARG A 264 -13.60 12.18 -8.60
CA ARG A 264 -13.66 12.22 -10.08
C ARG A 264 -13.79 10.82 -10.66
N TRP A 265 -13.00 9.86 -10.18
CA TRP A 265 -13.07 8.46 -10.59
C TRP A 265 -14.41 7.83 -10.24
N ARG A 266 -14.88 7.95 -8.98
CA ARG A 266 -16.14 7.34 -8.54
C ARG A 266 -17.36 7.85 -9.30
N ARG A 267 -17.34 9.10 -9.79
CA ARG A 267 -18.39 9.64 -10.69
C ARG A 267 -18.39 9.01 -12.07
N LYS A 268 -17.22 8.61 -12.60
CA LYS A 268 -17.05 8.05 -13.96
C LYS A 268 -17.05 6.53 -13.99
N MET A 269 -16.82 5.88 -12.87
CA MET A 269 -16.68 4.42 -12.77
C MET A 269 -17.95 3.73 -13.33
N PRO A 270 -17.81 2.76 -14.25
CA PRO A 270 -18.91 1.95 -14.72
C PRO A 270 -19.57 1.19 -13.55
N ARG A 271 -20.89 1.15 -13.53
CA ARG A 271 -21.70 0.43 -12.51
C ARG A 271 -22.04 -0.96 -12.96
#